data_9c205fd8e8f15af1192cc1885f4c2925
#
_entry.id   9c205fd8e8f15af1192cc1885f4c2925
#
_cell.length_a   1.000
_cell.length_b   1.000
_cell.length_c   1.000
_cell.angle_alpha   90.00
_cell.angle_beta   90.00
_cell.angle_gamma   90.00
#
_symmetry.space_group_name_H-M   'P 1'
#
loop_
_entity.id
_entity.type
_entity.pdbx_description
1 polymer ?
#
loop_
_entity_poly.entity_id
_entity_poly.type
_entity_poly.pdbx_seq_one_letter_code
_entity_poly.pdbx_strand_id
1 'polypeptide(L)'
;KADYTDRILSSKGTVPTTAIAKDYGMSAKALNQKLHELRVIYRMGSQWFLYAKYQAKGYTHSKTFDFKHSDGRPDCKMQTEWTQKGRLFLYQLLKKHGVLPMIEREDQEAGH
;
A
#
# COMPACT_ATOMS: atom_id res chain seq x y z
N LYS A 1 -21.84 10.31 -1.26
CA LYS A 1 -20.66 10.39 -2.11
C LYS A 1 -19.50 9.60 -1.49
N ALA A 2 -18.89 8.72 -2.25
CA ALA A 2 -17.79 7.89 -1.75
C ALA A 2 -16.55 8.75 -1.49
N ASP A 3 -15.94 8.56 -0.33
CA ASP A 3 -14.73 9.26 0.06
C ASP A 3 -13.73 8.26 0.60
N TYR A 4 -12.60 8.13 -0.09
CA TYR A 4 -11.57 7.18 0.29
C TYR A 4 -10.94 7.53 1.63
N THR A 5 -10.84 8.82 1.96
CA THR A 5 -10.32 9.27 3.26
C THR A 5 -11.18 8.74 4.41
N ASP A 6 -12.50 8.80 4.26
CA ASP A 6 -13.42 8.27 5.28
C ASP A 6 -13.21 6.78 5.46
N ARG A 7 -12.99 6.05 4.38
CA ARG A 7 -12.71 4.61 4.42
C ARG A 7 -11.42 4.33 5.19
N ILE A 8 -10.37 5.11 4.97
CA ILE A 8 -9.11 4.97 5.70
C ILE A 8 -9.33 5.26 7.19
N LEU A 9 -9.99 6.35 7.51
CA LEU A 9 -10.20 6.77 8.90
C LEU A 9 -11.04 5.79 9.70
N SER A 10 -11.94 5.07 9.04
CA SER A 10 -12.78 4.07 9.69
C SER A 10 -12.12 2.70 9.77
N SER A 11 -10.98 2.50 9.15
CA SER A 11 -10.28 1.23 9.11
C SER A 11 -9.28 1.13 10.26
N LYS A 12 -9.01 -0.10 10.69
CA LYS A 12 -8.07 -0.39 11.77
C LYS A 12 -7.04 -1.40 11.30
N GLY A 13 -5.90 -1.42 11.98
CA GLY A 13 -4.84 -2.37 11.68
C GLY A 13 -4.02 -1.95 10.47
N THR A 14 -3.42 -2.93 9.84
CA THR A 14 -2.54 -2.73 8.69
C THR A 14 -3.09 -3.45 7.47
N VAL A 15 -2.68 -3.01 6.30
CA VAL A 15 -3.11 -3.62 5.03
C VAL A 15 -1.90 -3.90 4.15
N PRO A 16 -1.93 -5.02 3.40
CA PRO A 16 -0.84 -5.31 2.47
C PRO A 16 -0.92 -4.41 1.23
N THR A 17 0.21 -4.26 0.56
CA THR A 17 0.28 -3.47 -0.66
C THR A 17 -0.72 -3.95 -1.72
N THR A 18 -0.94 -5.26 -1.80
CA THR A 18 -1.89 -5.83 -2.75
C THR A 18 -3.30 -5.27 -2.56
N ALA A 19 -3.73 -5.14 -1.31
CA ALA A 19 -5.07 -4.61 -1.03
C ALA A 19 -5.20 -3.14 -1.44
N ILE A 20 -4.16 -2.34 -1.15
CA ILE A 20 -4.16 -0.94 -1.56
C ILE A 20 -4.16 -0.85 -3.09
N ALA A 21 -3.33 -1.66 -3.75
CA ALA A 21 -3.26 -1.65 -5.21
C ALA A 21 -4.62 -1.94 -5.85
N LYS A 22 -5.38 -2.89 -5.28
CA LYS A 22 -6.72 -3.20 -5.78
C LYS A 22 -7.65 -2.01 -5.72
N ASP A 23 -7.53 -1.19 -4.67
CA ASP A 23 -8.35 0.03 -4.56
C ASP A 23 -8.07 1.00 -5.71
N TYR A 24 -6.89 0.91 -6.31
CA TYR A 24 -6.49 1.75 -7.45
C TYR A 24 -6.62 1.03 -8.79
N GLY A 25 -7.14 -0.20 -8.79
CA GLY A 25 -7.25 -0.97 -10.02
C GLY A 25 -5.90 -1.42 -10.57
N MET A 26 -4.90 -1.59 -9.70
CA MET A 26 -3.53 -1.93 -10.06
C MET A 26 -3.11 -3.25 -9.45
N SER A 27 -2.09 -3.88 -10.03
CA SER A 27 -1.39 -4.96 -9.35
C SER A 27 -0.44 -4.39 -8.30
N ALA A 28 -0.04 -5.22 -7.34
CA ALA A 28 0.96 -4.81 -6.35
C ALA A 28 2.26 -4.40 -7.04
N LYS A 29 2.64 -5.13 -8.09
CA LYS A 29 3.85 -4.81 -8.86
C LYS A 29 3.76 -3.42 -9.47
N ALA A 30 2.63 -3.06 -10.06
CA ALA A 30 2.43 -1.76 -10.68
C ALA A 30 2.46 -0.65 -9.63
N LEU A 31 1.82 -0.87 -8.48
CA LEU A 31 1.82 0.12 -7.41
C LEU A 31 3.23 0.31 -6.84
N ASN A 32 3.95 -0.77 -6.59
CA ASN A 32 5.33 -0.67 -6.10
C ASN A 32 6.22 0.08 -7.08
N GLN A 33 6.04 -0.17 -8.38
CA GLN A 33 6.80 0.55 -9.40
C GLN A 33 6.49 2.04 -9.37
N LYS A 34 5.21 2.40 -9.23
CA LYS A 34 4.80 3.80 -9.13
C LYS A 34 5.40 4.46 -7.89
N LEU A 35 5.34 3.79 -6.75
CA LEU A 35 5.90 4.33 -5.51
C LEU A 35 7.42 4.45 -5.58
N HIS A 36 8.07 3.56 -6.32
CA HIS A 36 9.52 3.67 -6.54
C HIS A 36 9.83 4.89 -7.41
N GLU A 37 9.07 5.12 -8.46
CA GLU A 37 9.22 6.30 -9.32
C GLU A 37 9.05 7.60 -8.52
N LEU A 38 8.13 7.59 -7.55
CA LEU A 38 7.88 8.74 -6.68
C LEU A 38 8.85 8.82 -5.49
N ARG A 39 9.84 7.95 -5.44
CA ARG A 39 10.87 7.96 -4.41
C ARG A 39 10.33 7.69 -3.01
N VAL A 40 9.30 6.88 -2.90
CA VAL A 40 8.76 6.46 -1.61
C VAL A 40 9.46 5.21 -1.12
N ILE A 41 9.64 4.24 -2.01
CA ILE A 41 10.25 2.95 -1.68
C ILE A 41 11.38 2.63 -2.66
N TYR A 42 12.30 1.78 -2.20
CA TYR A 42 13.36 1.22 -3.04
C TYR A 42 13.43 -0.27 -2.79
N ARG A 43 13.97 -0.98 -3.78
CA ARG A 43 14.09 -2.43 -3.70
C ARG A 43 15.49 -2.82 -3.28
N MET A 44 15.58 -3.75 -2.32
CA MET A 44 16.85 -4.36 -1.95
C MET A 44 16.62 -5.86 -1.83
N GLY A 45 17.27 -6.63 -2.71
CA GLY A 45 16.98 -8.04 -2.85
C GLY A 45 15.57 -8.25 -3.37
N SER A 46 14.78 -9.06 -2.66
CA SER A 46 13.39 -9.35 -3.02
C SER A 46 12.39 -8.50 -2.25
N GLN A 47 12.86 -7.53 -1.45
CA GLN A 47 11.99 -6.75 -0.57
C GLN A 47 12.03 -5.27 -0.91
N TRP A 48 10.93 -4.58 -0.58
CA TRP A 48 10.79 -3.15 -0.72
C TRP A 48 10.92 -2.48 0.64
N PHE A 49 11.61 -1.34 0.68
CA PHE A 49 11.85 -0.57 1.89
C PHE A 49 11.53 0.89 1.64
N LEU A 50 11.08 1.59 2.68
CA LEU A 50 10.91 3.04 2.60
C LEU A 50 12.25 3.73 2.53
N TYR A 51 12.35 4.79 1.73
CA TYR A 51 13.52 5.67 1.79
C TYR A 51 13.62 6.29 3.20
N ALA A 52 14.85 6.66 3.60
CA ALA A 52 15.14 7.18 4.93
C ALA A 52 14.21 8.34 5.32
N LYS A 53 13.82 9.16 4.36
CA LYS A 53 12.91 10.29 4.56
C LYS A 53 11.60 9.87 5.23
N TYR A 54 11.15 8.65 4.97
CA TYR A 54 9.85 8.17 5.44
C TYR A 54 9.92 7.08 6.51
N GLN A 55 11.11 6.55 6.79
CA GLN A 55 11.27 5.38 7.64
C GLN A 55 10.72 5.57 9.06
N ALA A 56 10.82 6.77 9.61
CA ALA A 56 10.45 7.04 11.00
C ALA A 56 9.05 7.65 11.12
N LYS A 57 8.25 7.59 10.07
CA LYS A 57 6.93 8.24 10.05
C LYS A 57 5.78 7.34 10.51
N GLY A 58 6.04 6.05 10.72
CA GLY A 58 4.98 5.11 11.11
C GLY A 58 4.08 4.70 9.96
N TYR A 59 4.57 4.72 8.73
CA TYR A 59 3.79 4.39 7.54
C TYR A 59 3.68 2.89 7.29
N THR A 60 4.67 2.12 7.73
CA THR A 60 4.69 0.68 7.49
C THR A 60 4.94 -0.09 8.78
N HIS A 61 4.59 -1.36 8.75
CA HIS A 61 4.78 -2.30 9.86
C HIS A 61 5.17 -3.64 9.28
N SER A 62 6.20 -4.26 9.85
CA SER A 62 6.61 -5.61 9.44
C SER A 62 5.76 -6.63 10.18
N LYS A 63 5.15 -7.54 9.43
CA LYS A 63 4.30 -8.59 9.98
C LYS A 63 4.90 -9.93 9.63
N THR A 64 4.97 -10.81 10.62
CA THR A 64 5.51 -12.16 10.46
C THR A 64 4.38 -13.15 10.23
N PHE A 65 4.49 -13.95 9.19
CA PHE A 65 3.55 -15.02 8.88
C PHE A 65 4.26 -16.36 8.98
N ASP A 66 3.65 -17.29 9.70
CA ASP A 66 4.16 -18.64 9.78
C ASP A 66 3.61 -19.47 8.63
N PHE A 67 4.45 -20.33 8.06
CA PHE A 67 4.03 -21.23 7.01
C PHE A 67 4.87 -22.52 7.08
N LYS A 68 4.48 -23.52 6.32
CA LYS A 68 5.23 -24.76 6.21
C LYS A 68 5.65 -24.96 4.77
N HIS A 69 6.89 -25.41 4.59
CA HIS A 69 7.36 -25.84 3.27
C HIS A 69 6.63 -27.11 2.85
N SER A 70 6.70 -27.45 1.57
CA SER A 70 6.04 -28.64 1.04
C SER A 70 6.49 -29.94 1.72
N ASP A 71 7.70 -29.94 2.31
CA ASP A 71 8.24 -31.08 3.04
C ASP A 71 7.84 -31.08 4.55
N GLY A 72 6.99 -30.12 4.95
CA GLY A 72 6.49 -30.04 6.33
C GLY A 72 7.34 -29.22 7.27
N ARG A 73 8.50 -28.72 6.82
CA ARG A 73 9.36 -27.90 7.69
C ARG A 73 8.68 -26.56 8.01
N PRO A 74 8.62 -26.17 9.29
CA PRO A 74 8.07 -24.85 9.62
C PRO A 74 9.05 -23.74 9.23
N ASP A 75 8.51 -22.60 8.86
CA ASP A 75 9.29 -21.42 8.53
C ASP A 75 8.42 -20.19 8.75
N CYS A 76 9.03 -19.01 8.66
CA CYS A 76 8.29 -17.77 8.77
C CYS A 76 8.75 -16.80 7.67
N LYS A 77 7.85 -15.90 7.31
CA LYS A 77 8.10 -14.90 6.28
C LYS A 77 7.70 -13.55 6.84
N MET A 78 8.56 -12.56 6.66
CA MET A 78 8.23 -11.18 7.00
C MET A 78 7.64 -10.49 5.79
N GLN A 79 6.55 -9.76 6.02
CA GLN A 79 5.88 -9.00 4.98
C GLN A 79 5.61 -7.60 5.49
N THR A 80 5.92 -6.61 4.67
CA THR A 80 5.64 -5.22 5.01
C THR A 80 4.18 -4.91 4.72
N GLU A 81 3.51 -4.33 5.72
CA GLU A 81 2.14 -3.86 5.57
C GLU A 81 2.07 -2.37 5.86
N TRP A 82 1.07 -1.71 5.30
CA TRP A 82 0.88 -0.28 5.48
C TRP A 82 -0.09 -0.01 6.61
N THR A 83 0.29 0.89 7.51
CA THR A 83 -0.62 1.40 8.53
C THR A 83 -1.66 2.29 7.87
N GLN A 84 -2.74 2.61 8.57
CA GLN A 84 -3.73 3.54 8.03
C GLN A 84 -3.13 4.93 7.84
N LYS A 85 -2.17 5.31 8.68
CA LYS A 85 -1.41 6.54 8.49
C LYS A 85 -0.61 6.52 7.19
N GLY A 86 0.06 5.40 6.91
CA GLY A 86 0.79 5.22 5.66
C GLY A 86 -0.12 5.20 4.46
N ARG A 87 -1.29 4.55 4.59
CA ARG A 87 -2.29 4.51 3.53
C ARG A 87 -2.80 5.92 3.19
N LEU A 88 -3.02 6.75 4.21
CA LEU A 88 -3.43 8.13 3.99
C LEU A 88 -2.32 8.93 3.30
N PHE A 89 -1.08 8.73 3.70
CA PHE A 89 0.07 9.35 3.05
C PHE A 89 0.11 8.97 1.56
N LEU A 90 -0.04 7.69 1.25
CA LEU A 90 -0.05 7.23 -0.14
C LEU A 90 -1.19 7.85 -0.94
N TYR A 91 -2.37 7.92 -0.34
CA TYR A 91 -3.53 8.53 -0.98
C TYR A 91 -3.25 9.99 -1.36
N GLN A 92 -2.73 10.76 -0.43
CA GLN A 92 -2.44 12.17 -0.65
C GLN A 92 -1.35 12.36 -1.72
N LEU A 93 -0.30 11.52 -1.66
CA LEU A 93 0.79 11.59 -2.62
C LEU A 93 0.32 11.22 -4.04
N LEU A 94 -0.40 10.11 -4.15
CA LEU A 94 -0.89 9.65 -5.45
C LEU A 94 -1.88 10.64 -6.04
N LYS A 95 -2.75 11.22 -5.23
CA LYS A 95 -3.69 12.24 -5.67
C LYS A 95 -2.96 13.47 -6.23
N LYS A 96 -1.88 13.87 -5.57
CA LYS A 96 -1.05 14.98 -6.02
C LYS A 96 -0.48 14.74 -7.41
N HIS A 97 -0.25 13.46 -7.74
CA HIS A 97 0.28 13.05 -9.05
C HIS A 97 -0.81 12.59 -10.01
N GLY A 98 -2.06 12.91 -9.73
CA GLY A 98 -3.17 12.63 -10.64
C GLY A 98 -3.69 11.20 -10.60
N VAL A 99 -3.32 10.43 -9.57
CA VAL A 99 -3.76 9.04 -9.43
C VAL A 99 -4.77 8.94 -8.30
N LEU A 100 -6.00 8.52 -8.63
CA LEU A 100 -7.10 8.41 -7.68
C LEU A 100 -7.52 6.95 -7.52
N PRO A 101 -8.04 6.58 -6.33
CA PRO A 101 -8.65 5.27 -6.18
C PRO A 101 -9.90 5.14 -7.05
N MET A 102 -10.24 3.91 -7.40
CA MET A 102 -11.32 3.65 -8.36
C MET A 102 -12.65 4.24 -7.94
N ILE A 103 -12.97 4.21 -6.63
CA ILE A 103 -14.26 4.76 -6.17
C ILE A 103 -14.37 6.26 -6.45
N GLU A 104 -13.26 6.99 -6.42
CA GLU A 104 -13.27 8.42 -6.71
C GLU A 104 -13.29 8.70 -8.21
N ARG A 105 -12.72 7.78 -9.00
CA ARG A 105 -12.82 7.87 -10.46
C ARG A 105 -14.24 7.64 -10.95
N GLU A 106 -14.93 6.70 -10.34
CA GLU A 106 -16.33 6.42 -10.67
C GLU A 106 -17.21 7.64 -10.45
N ASP A 107 -16.98 8.36 -9.34
CA ASP A 107 -17.68 9.60 -9.06
C ASP A 107 -17.43 10.64 -10.17
N GLN A 108 -16.18 10.75 -10.63
CA GLN A 108 -15.83 11.67 -11.71
C GLN A 108 -16.47 11.27 -13.03
N GLU A 109 -16.48 9.98 -13.34
CA GLU A 109 -17.10 9.47 -14.56
C GLU A 109 -18.59 9.69 -14.55
N ALA A 110 -19.23 9.48 -13.40
CA ALA A 110 -20.66 9.69 -13.27
C ALA A 110 -21.07 11.16 -13.43
N GLY A 111 -20.13 12.08 -13.21
CA GLY A 111 -20.36 13.51 -13.38
C GLY A 111 -20.35 13.98 -14.82
N HIS A 112 -20.00 13.11 -15.75
CA HIS A 112 -20.04 13.43 -17.17
C HIS A 112 -21.40 13.10 -17.75
#